data_2afc397426aa441855510f757cb8eda9
#
_entry.id   2afc397426aa441855510f757cb8eda9
#
_cell.length_a   1.000
_cell.length_b   1.000
_cell.length_c   1.000
_cell.angle_alpha   90.00
_cell.angle_beta   90.00
_cell.angle_gamma   90.00
#
_symmetry.space_group_name_H-M   'P 1'
#
loop_
_entity.id
_entity.type
_entity.pdbx_description
1 polymer ?
#
loop_
_entity_poly.entity_id
_entity_poly.type
_entity_poly.pdbx_seq_one_letter_code
_entity_poly.pdbx_strand_id
1 'polypeptide(L)'
;MRLRRDRVIEIKTPEQFDRMREAGLVVAHTLRVLAEAVRPGISTADLDAIAAREIGAAGAVPSFLGYFGYPATICASVNEEIVHGIPSENRRLHPGDVISIDCGAILGGWHGDAALSVGVGEIDPADRELLDACEAALWQGIAQAVPGHRLGDVSHAVQESVRAAGDYGLIREYTGHGIGTTMHMEPPVPNYGPPGRGPLLRSGMALAIEPMITRGGRHTVELADGWTVVTADGSRAAHFEHTVALTPEGPWVLTAEDGGKSYLPERAVLAVSARGDAPPEPPVSPLQRSPKHHATGRATALHGREIAASPRGAPYAGDLDGPDAR
;
A
#
# COMPACT_ATOMS: atom_id res chain seq x y z
N MET A 1 29.78 -21.91 6.27
CA MET A 1 29.42 -21.32 4.96
C MET A 1 27.90 -21.36 4.86
N ARG A 2 27.20 -20.26 5.27
CA ARG A 2 25.74 -20.15 5.11
C ARG A 2 25.49 -19.86 3.64
N LEU A 3 24.84 -20.79 2.94
CA LEU A 3 24.28 -20.53 1.61
C LEU A 3 23.38 -19.30 1.71
N ARG A 4 23.76 -18.18 1.07
CA ARG A 4 22.81 -17.12 0.76
C ARG A 4 21.71 -17.80 -0.06
N ARG A 5 20.49 -17.91 0.50
CA ARG A 5 19.31 -18.15 -0.34
C ARG A 5 19.31 -16.98 -1.32
N ASP A 6 19.51 -17.28 -2.60
CA ASP A 6 19.30 -16.29 -3.64
C ASP A 6 17.88 -15.75 -3.45
N ARG A 7 17.78 -14.46 -3.14
CA ARG A 7 16.51 -13.76 -3.01
C ARG A 7 15.92 -13.66 -4.40
N VAL A 8 14.94 -14.52 -4.68
CA VAL A 8 14.33 -14.62 -6.02
C VAL A 8 13.22 -13.59 -6.11
N ILE A 9 13.34 -12.70 -7.08
CA ILE A 9 12.28 -11.77 -7.45
C ILE A 9 11.26 -12.54 -8.30
N GLU A 10 10.02 -12.55 -7.87
CA GLU A 10 8.92 -13.22 -8.60
C GLU A 10 8.58 -12.47 -9.88
N ILE A 11 8.53 -13.19 -11.00
CA ILE A 11 8.16 -12.65 -12.31
C ILE A 11 6.77 -13.15 -12.67
N LYS A 12 5.83 -12.22 -12.85
CA LYS A 12 4.43 -12.47 -13.17
C LYS A 12 4.21 -12.49 -14.67
N THR A 13 3.26 -13.32 -15.10
CA THR A 13 2.73 -13.30 -16.47
C THR A 13 1.69 -12.17 -16.62
N PRO A 14 1.31 -11.80 -17.87
CA PRO A 14 0.22 -10.86 -18.09
C PRO A 14 -1.09 -11.27 -17.40
N GLU A 15 -1.46 -12.55 -17.47
CA GLU A 15 -2.68 -13.08 -16.84
C GLU A 15 -2.62 -13.03 -15.30
N GLN A 16 -1.43 -13.10 -14.73
CA GLN A 16 -1.23 -12.91 -13.29
C GLN A 16 -1.36 -11.44 -12.90
N PHE A 17 -0.91 -10.53 -13.76
CA PHE A 17 -1.15 -9.09 -13.55
C PHE A 17 -2.65 -8.74 -13.63
N ASP A 18 -3.40 -9.37 -14.54
CA ASP A 18 -4.86 -9.17 -14.59
C ASP A 18 -5.53 -9.58 -13.27
N ARG A 19 -5.11 -10.70 -12.66
CA ARG A 19 -5.60 -11.12 -11.34
C ARG A 19 -5.16 -10.17 -10.22
N MET A 20 -3.91 -9.69 -10.25
CA MET A 20 -3.45 -8.66 -9.30
C MET A 20 -4.22 -7.36 -9.48
N ARG A 21 -4.59 -7.02 -10.72
CA ARG A 21 -5.43 -5.86 -11.03
C ARG A 21 -6.81 -5.98 -10.38
N GLU A 22 -7.44 -7.15 -10.41
CA GLU A 22 -8.71 -7.38 -9.72
C GLU A 22 -8.60 -7.09 -8.22
N ALA A 23 -7.55 -7.60 -7.54
CA ALA A 23 -7.28 -7.29 -6.14
C ALA A 23 -6.99 -5.79 -5.93
N GLY A 24 -6.19 -5.20 -6.80
CA GLY A 24 -5.86 -3.77 -6.77
C GLY A 24 -7.08 -2.86 -6.94
N LEU A 25 -8.05 -3.25 -7.75
CA LEU A 25 -9.31 -2.50 -7.91
C LEU A 25 -10.20 -2.58 -6.67
N VAL A 26 -10.19 -3.70 -5.93
CA VAL A 26 -10.85 -3.80 -4.62
C VAL A 26 -10.24 -2.79 -3.65
N VAL A 27 -8.90 -2.71 -3.61
CA VAL A 27 -8.18 -1.73 -2.76
C VAL A 27 -8.51 -0.30 -3.18
N ALA A 28 -8.42 0.03 -4.47
CA ALA A 28 -8.73 1.36 -5.00
C ALA A 28 -10.15 1.81 -4.63
N HIS A 29 -11.15 0.92 -4.82
CA HIS A 29 -12.53 1.17 -4.43
C HIS A 29 -12.66 1.40 -2.93
N THR A 30 -12.06 0.53 -2.11
CA THR A 30 -12.13 0.62 -0.64
C THR A 30 -11.53 1.92 -0.16
N LEU A 31 -10.34 2.31 -0.64
CA LEU A 31 -9.68 3.56 -0.27
C LEU A 31 -10.52 4.79 -0.67
N ARG A 32 -11.15 4.78 -1.85
CA ARG A 32 -12.05 5.85 -2.26
C ARG A 32 -13.25 5.98 -1.31
N VAL A 33 -13.90 4.88 -0.95
CA VAL A 33 -15.01 4.88 0.01
C VAL A 33 -14.56 5.37 1.39
N LEU A 34 -13.36 4.98 1.83
CA LEU A 34 -12.78 5.43 3.10
C LEU A 34 -12.49 6.93 3.07
N ALA A 35 -11.89 7.45 2.00
CA ALA A 35 -11.62 8.88 1.84
C ALA A 35 -12.91 9.71 1.89
N GLU A 36 -13.99 9.24 1.25
CA GLU A 36 -15.31 9.86 1.28
C GLU A 36 -15.97 9.80 2.69
N ALA A 37 -15.65 8.77 3.48
CA ALA A 37 -16.17 8.58 4.84
C ALA A 37 -15.43 9.43 5.89
N VAL A 38 -14.19 9.87 5.59
CA VAL A 38 -13.37 10.69 6.51
C VAL A 38 -14.08 12.01 6.79
N ARG A 39 -14.36 12.24 8.08
CA ARG A 39 -15.00 13.47 8.59
C ARG A 39 -14.73 13.64 10.07
N PRO A 40 -14.86 14.84 10.62
CA PRO A 40 -14.78 15.04 12.07
C PRO A 40 -15.76 14.14 12.83
N GLY A 41 -15.28 13.54 13.93
CA GLY A 41 -16.04 12.69 14.83
C GLY A 41 -16.09 11.20 14.47
N ILE A 42 -15.74 10.79 13.23
CA ILE A 42 -15.60 9.36 12.90
C ILE A 42 -14.41 8.78 13.67
N SER A 43 -14.52 7.55 14.13
CA SER A 43 -13.38 6.84 14.73
C SER A 43 -12.59 6.09 13.67
N THR A 44 -11.32 5.81 13.95
CA THR A 44 -10.52 4.96 13.05
C THR A 44 -11.05 3.52 13.02
N ALA A 45 -11.71 3.03 14.08
CA ALA A 45 -12.40 1.74 14.09
C ALA A 45 -13.64 1.74 13.16
N ASP A 46 -14.37 2.87 13.03
CA ASP A 46 -15.48 2.98 12.08
C ASP A 46 -14.95 2.84 10.63
N LEU A 47 -13.77 3.43 10.32
CA LEU A 47 -13.12 3.31 9.02
C LEU A 47 -12.68 1.85 8.77
N ASP A 48 -12.12 1.17 9.77
CA ASP A 48 -11.76 -0.25 9.67
C ASP A 48 -12.96 -1.14 9.36
N ALA A 49 -14.09 -0.89 10.04
CA ALA A 49 -15.33 -1.62 9.79
C ALA A 49 -15.90 -1.36 8.38
N ILE A 50 -15.73 -0.14 7.84
CA ILE A 50 -16.08 0.18 6.45
C ILE A 50 -15.18 -0.64 5.51
N ALA A 51 -13.87 -0.63 5.71
CA ALA A 51 -12.92 -1.37 4.88
C ALA A 51 -13.24 -2.89 4.87
N ALA A 52 -13.46 -3.47 6.05
CA ALA A 52 -13.80 -4.88 6.19
C ALA A 52 -15.08 -5.25 5.39
N ARG A 53 -16.08 -4.38 5.40
CA ARG A 53 -17.33 -4.56 4.65
C ARG A 53 -17.10 -4.48 3.14
N GLU A 54 -16.37 -3.46 2.64
CA GLU A 54 -16.13 -3.26 1.21
C GLU A 54 -15.28 -4.40 0.63
N ILE A 55 -14.20 -4.79 1.31
CA ILE A 55 -13.34 -5.91 0.92
C ILE A 55 -14.14 -7.22 0.91
N GLY A 56 -14.93 -7.47 1.98
CA GLY A 56 -15.77 -8.67 2.06
C GLY A 56 -16.87 -8.72 0.99
N ALA A 57 -17.49 -7.58 0.66
CA ALA A 57 -18.49 -7.48 -0.40
C ALA A 57 -17.92 -7.80 -1.80
N ALA A 58 -16.64 -7.53 -2.02
CA ALA A 58 -15.93 -7.90 -3.24
C ALA A 58 -15.50 -9.40 -3.28
N GLY A 59 -15.76 -10.17 -2.22
CA GLY A 59 -15.30 -11.56 -2.10
C GLY A 59 -13.80 -11.68 -1.84
N ALA A 60 -13.15 -10.59 -1.44
CA ALA A 60 -11.75 -10.53 -1.07
C ALA A 60 -11.54 -10.71 0.44
N VAL A 61 -10.29 -10.85 0.87
CA VAL A 61 -9.88 -10.95 2.28
C VAL A 61 -8.89 -9.82 2.58
N PRO A 62 -8.96 -9.16 3.75
CA PRO A 62 -7.96 -8.18 4.16
C PRO A 62 -6.56 -8.78 4.20
N SER A 63 -5.55 -8.07 3.67
CA SER A 63 -4.16 -8.53 3.70
C SER A 63 -3.52 -8.41 5.07
N PHE A 64 -3.94 -7.41 5.87
CA PHE A 64 -3.27 -7.07 7.14
C PHE A 64 -3.83 -7.83 8.34
N LEU A 65 -5.14 -8.12 8.37
CA LEU A 65 -5.77 -8.80 9.51
C LEU A 65 -5.12 -10.16 9.78
N GLY A 66 -4.46 -10.28 10.93
CA GLY A 66 -3.72 -11.47 11.34
C GLY A 66 -2.31 -11.58 10.76
N TYR A 67 -1.88 -10.70 9.86
CA TYR A 67 -0.53 -10.69 9.32
C TYR A 67 0.47 -10.34 10.43
N PHE A 68 1.36 -11.28 10.76
CA PHE A 68 2.23 -11.23 11.96
C PHE A 68 1.51 -10.85 13.27
N GLY A 69 0.18 -11.06 13.33
CA GLY A 69 -0.63 -10.73 14.50
C GLY A 69 -1.21 -9.31 14.50
N TYR A 70 -1.12 -8.57 13.39
CA TYR A 70 -1.78 -7.27 13.25
C TYR A 70 -3.31 -7.42 13.45
N PRO A 71 -3.96 -6.58 14.28
CA PRO A 71 -5.31 -6.87 14.75
C PRO A 71 -6.45 -6.30 13.89
N ALA A 72 -6.14 -5.58 12.79
CA ALA A 72 -7.14 -4.81 12.05
C ALA A 72 -7.08 -5.05 10.53
N THR A 73 -8.10 -4.55 9.82
CA THR A 73 -8.25 -4.67 8.36
C THR A 73 -7.36 -3.68 7.62
N ILE A 74 -7.23 -2.46 8.15
CA ILE A 74 -6.43 -1.36 7.59
C ILE A 74 -5.44 -0.83 8.62
N CYS A 75 -4.43 -0.08 8.17
CA CYS A 75 -3.71 0.83 9.05
C CYS A 75 -4.33 2.23 8.94
N ALA A 76 -4.53 2.90 10.07
CA ALA A 76 -5.15 4.22 10.15
C ALA A 76 -4.28 5.14 11.02
N SER A 77 -3.33 5.79 10.37
CA SER A 77 -2.27 6.58 11.02
C SER A 77 -2.62 8.06 11.01
N VAL A 78 -2.75 8.69 12.19
CA VAL A 78 -3.26 10.06 12.33
C VAL A 78 -2.16 11.00 12.78
N ASN A 79 -1.95 12.09 12.06
CA ASN A 79 -1.06 13.20 12.41
C ASN A 79 0.43 12.81 12.44
N GLU A 80 1.00 12.65 13.64
CA GLU A 80 2.38 12.22 13.85
C GLU A 80 2.60 10.71 13.62
N GLU A 81 1.54 9.93 13.51
CA GLU A 81 1.60 8.52 13.15
C GLU A 81 1.95 8.40 11.67
N ILE A 82 3.06 7.71 11.37
CA ILE A 82 3.58 7.57 10.00
C ILE A 82 2.89 6.41 9.30
N VAL A 83 2.98 5.20 9.92
CA VAL A 83 2.42 3.95 9.42
C VAL A 83 1.98 3.04 10.57
N HIS A 84 1.24 1.99 10.23
CA HIS A 84 0.80 0.91 11.10
C HIS A 84 -0.08 1.34 12.29
N GLY A 85 -0.70 2.53 12.24
CA GLY A 85 -1.63 2.97 13.28
C GLY A 85 -2.79 1.98 13.41
N ILE A 86 -2.99 1.44 14.63
CA ILE A 86 -4.05 0.47 14.90
C ILE A 86 -5.39 1.18 15.03
N PRO A 87 -6.41 0.86 14.21
CA PRO A 87 -7.76 1.40 14.34
C PRO A 87 -8.35 1.20 15.75
N SER A 88 -8.98 2.27 16.29
CA SER A 88 -9.52 2.29 17.64
C SER A 88 -10.83 3.11 17.72
N GLU A 89 -11.79 2.67 18.53
CA GLU A 89 -13.00 3.43 18.85
C GLU A 89 -12.70 4.74 19.59
N ASN A 90 -11.57 4.78 20.32
CA ASN A 90 -11.13 5.94 21.07
C ASN A 90 -10.35 6.96 20.23
N ARG A 91 -9.86 6.58 19.04
CA ARG A 91 -9.18 7.50 18.12
C ARG A 91 -10.20 8.11 17.17
N ARG A 92 -10.78 9.23 17.57
CA ARG A 92 -11.74 10.00 16.76
C ARG A 92 -11.02 11.12 16.05
N LEU A 93 -11.39 11.32 14.77
CA LEU A 93 -10.83 12.37 13.94
C LEU A 93 -11.41 13.74 14.29
N HIS A 94 -10.58 14.77 14.31
CA HIS A 94 -10.93 16.16 14.58
C HIS A 94 -10.73 17.03 13.32
N PRO A 95 -11.43 18.18 13.22
CA PRO A 95 -11.10 19.14 12.15
C PRO A 95 -9.63 19.54 12.22
N GLY A 96 -8.95 19.54 11.07
CA GLY A 96 -7.53 19.85 10.98
C GLY A 96 -6.60 18.66 11.15
N ASP A 97 -7.09 17.45 11.44
CA ASP A 97 -6.27 16.25 11.40
C ASP A 97 -5.88 15.88 9.97
N VAL A 98 -4.77 15.17 9.85
CA VAL A 98 -4.36 14.43 8.66
C VAL A 98 -4.44 12.94 9.01
N ILE A 99 -4.97 12.11 8.13
CA ILE A 99 -4.98 10.66 8.30
C ILE A 99 -4.40 9.98 7.07
N SER A 100 -3.44 9.08 7.27
CA SER A 100 -2.96 8.13 6.27
C SER A 100 -3.70 6.81 6.46
N ILE A 101 -4.35 6.34 5.41
CA ILE A 101 -5.10 5.08 5.40
C ILE A 101 -4.38 4.14 4.43
N ASP A 102 -3.93 3.02 4.95
CA ASP A 102 -3.26 1.97 4.20
C ASP A 102 -4.14 0.71 4.18
N CYS A 103 -4.34 0.13 3.00
CA CYS A 103 -5.31 -0.92 2.75
C CYS A 103 -4.77 -1.95 1.77
N GLY A 104 -4.69 -3.19 2.23
CA GLY A 104 -4.36 -4.33 1.40
C GLY A 104 -5.51 -5.34 1.30
N ALA A 105 -5.68 -5.95 0.12
CA ALA A 105 -6.68 -6.99 -0.12
C ALA A 105 -6.11 -8.18 -0.90
N ILE A 106 -6.62 -9.37 -0.60
CA ILE A 106 -6.30 -10.62 -1.30
C ILE A 106 -7.53 -11.06 -2.08
N LEU A 107 -7.41 -11.20 -3.38
CA LEU A 107 -8.45 -11.78 -4.23
C LEU A 107 -7.84 -12.86 -5.13
N GLY A 108 -8.44 -14.06 -5.12
CA GLY A 108 -7.95 -15.18 -5.91
C GLY A 108 -6.49 -15.59 -5.60
N GLY A 109 -6.00 -15.30 -4.38
CA GLY A 109 -4.63 -15.59 -3.94
C GLY A 109 -3.58 -14.54 -4.37
N TRP A 110 -4.01 -13.37 -4.89
CA TRP A 110 -3.14 -12.26 -5.26
C TRP A 110 -3.42 -11.05 -4.38
N HIS A 111 -2.35 -10.34 -3.99
CA HIS A 111 -2.41 -9.13 -3.20
C HIS A 111 -2.49 -7.89 -4.09
N GLY A 112 -3.27 -6.91 -3.63
CA GLY A 112 -3.16 -5.50 -3.97
C GLY A 112 -2.92 -4.72 -2.69
N ASP A 113 -2.14 -3.65 -2.75
CA ASP A 113 -1.74 -2.82 -1.62
C ASP A 113 -1.61 -1.38 -2.03
N ALA A 114 -2.17 -0.46 -1.25
CA ALA A 114 -2.08 0.98 -1.51
C ALA A 114 -2.44 1.80 -0.27
N ALA A 115 -1.87 3.01 -0.20
CA ALA A 115 -2.17 3.98 0.84
C ALA A 115 -2.46 5.37 0.26
N LEU A 116 -3.26 6.13 0.98
CA LEU A 116 -3.49 7.55 0.72
C LEU A 116 -3.56 8.34 2.03
N SER A 117 -3.21 9.62 1.96
CA SER A 117 -3.36 10.57 3.06
C SER A 117 -4.40 11.63 2.71
N VAL A 118 -5.30 11.92 3.64
CA VAL A 118 -6.35 12.91 3.47
C VAL A 118 -6.48 13.83 4.69
N GLY A 119 -6.91 15.06 4.46
CA GLY A 119 -7.24 16.00 5.53
C GLY A 119 -8.65 15.80 6.06
N VAL A 120 -8.86 16.04 7.33
CA VAL A 120 -10.15 15.97 8.02
C VAL A 120 -10.77 17.36 8.08
N GLY A 121 -11.70 17.65 7.18
CA GLY A 121 -12.23 19.00 7.00
C GLY A 121 -11.18 19.96 6.43
N GLU A 122 -11.16 21.20 6.93
CA GLU A 122 -10.13 22.20 6.57
C GLU A 122 -8.85 21.91 7.35
N ILE A 123 -7.72 21.74 6.66
CA ILE A 123 -6.40 21.50 7.24
C ILE A 123 -5.48 22.69 7.04
N ASP A 124 -4.40 22.76 7.83
CA ASP A 124 -3.33 23.75 7.66
C ASP A 124 -2.76 23.70 6.23
N PRO A 125 -2.54 24.84 5.55
CA PRO A 125 -1.93 24.89 4.23
C PRO A 125 -0.61 24.11 4.13
N ALA A 126 0.22 24.15 5.18
CA ALA A 126 1.49 23.42 5.19
C ALA A 126 1.29 21.90 5.34
N ASP A 127 0.16 21.43 5.90
CA ASP A 127 -0.20 20.02 5.85
C ASP A 127 -0.68 19.62 4.45
N ARG A 128 -1.40 20.52 3.74
CA ARG A 128 -1.76 20.31 2.33
C ARG A 128 -0.51 20.16 1.46
N GLU A 129 0.46 21.06 1.63
CA GLU A 129 1.75 21.00 0.92
C GLU A 129 2.51 19.69 1.21
N LEU A 130 2.46 19.19 2.46
CA LEU A 130 3.03 17.89 2.83
C LEU A 130 2.37 16.75 2.04
N LEU A 131 1.03 16.70 2.00
CA LEU A 131 0.29 15.67 1.28
C LEU A 131 0.62 15.71 -0.22
N ASP A 132 0.57 16.89 -0.82
CA ASP A 132 0.83 17.09 -2.25
C ASP A 132 2.29 16.71 -2.60
N ALA A 133 3.26 17.03 -1.74
CA ALA A 133 4.66 16.65 -1.92
C ALA A 133 4.87 15.12 -1.84
N CYS A 134 4.19 14.44 -0.92
CA CYS A 134 4.28 12.99 -0.77
C CYS A 134 3.67 12.27 -1.97
N GLU A 135 2.48 12.67 -2.39
CA GLU A 135 1.81 12.11 -3.56
C GLU A 135 2.63 12.35 -4.84
N ALA A 136 3.13 13.57 -5.04
CA ALA A 136 4.00 13.88 -6.18
C ALA A 136 5.27 13.00 -6.19
N ALA A 137 5.88 12.76 -5.03
CA ALA A 137 7.06 11.92 -4.93
C ALA A 137 6.75 10.45 -5.31
N LEU A 138 5.59 9.91 -4.92
CA LEU A 138 5.12 8.60 -5.35
C LEU A 138 5.06 8.52 -6.88
N TRP A 139 4.40 9.46 -7.53
CA TRP A 139 4.22 9.45 -8.98
C TRP A 139 5.54 9.63 -9.75
N GLN A 140 6.50 10.44 -9.20
CA GLN A 140 7.84 10.54 -9.77
C GLN A 140 8.61 9.22 -9.67
N GLY A 141 8.48 8.49 -8.55
CA GLY A 141 9.02 7.15 -8.40
C GLY A 141 8.41 6.16 -9.39
N ILE A 142 7.08 6.12 -9.49
CA ILE A 142 6.35 5.24 -10.41
C ILE A 142 6.78 5.48 -11.87
N ALA A 143 6.97 6.73 -12.28
CA ALA A 143 7.42 7.07 -13.63
C ALA A 143 8.79 6.48 -13.99
N GLN A 144 9.64 6.16 -13.00
CA GLN A 144 10.94 5.50 -13.19
C GLN A 144 10.86 3.96 -13.10
N ALA A 145 9.71 3.40 -12.74
CA ALA A 145 9.52 1.95 -12.65
C ALA A 145 9.37 1.31 -14.04
N VAL A 146 10.39 1.48 -14.88
CA VAL A 146 10.41 1.07 -16.30
C VAL A 146 11.41 -0.07 -16.50
N PRO A 147 11.05 -1.15 -17.25
CA PRO A 147 12.00 -2.20 -17.60
C PRO A 147 13.27 -1.64 -18.27
N GLY A 148 14.42 -2.08 -17.79
CA GLY A 148 15.72 -1.57 -18.23
C GLY A 148 16.35 -0.53 -17.28
N HIS A 149 15.55 0.15 -16.46
CA HIS A 149 16.04 0.96 -15.36
C HIS A 149 16.51 0.06 -14.20
N ARG A 150 17.12 0.67 -13.19
CA ARG A 150 17.43 -0.01 -11.92
C ARG A 150 16.51 0.49 -10.81
N LEU A 151 16.33 -0.33 -9.81
CA LEU A 151 15.47 0.02 -8.66
C LEU A 151 15.90 1.35 -8.00
N GLY A 152 17.21 1.62 -7.94
CA GLY A 152 17.74 2.89 -7.43
C GLY A 152 17.30 4.12 -8.22
N ASP A 153 16.87 3.98 -9.47
CA ASP A 153 16.32 5.09 -10.25
C ASP A 153 14.95 5.51 -9.72
N VAL A 154 14.12 4.53 -9.30
CA VAL A 154 12.84 4.76 -8.60
C VAL A 154 13.10 5.48 -7.26
N SER A 155 13.98 4.91 -6.43
CA SER A 155 14.33 5.44 -5.12
C SER A 155 14.88 6.87 -5.20
N HIS A 156 15.73 7.14 -6.20
CA HIS A 156 16.32 8.46 -6.43
C HIS A 156 15.26 9.48 -6.85
N ALA A 157 14.34 9.10 -7.74
CA ALA A 157 13.27 9.98 -8.20
C ALA A 157 12.33 10.40 -7.06
N VAL A 158 11.95 9.47 -6.17
CA VAL A 158 11.22 9.77 -4.93
C VAL A 158 11.99 10.79 -4.10
N GLN A 159 13.26 10.52 -3.79
CA GLN A 159 14.09 11.39 -2.97
C GLN A 159 14.26 12.79 -3.55
N GLU A 160 14.51 12.91 -4.85
CA GLU A 160 14.69 14.21 -5.50
C GLU A 160 13.39 15.01 -5.59
N SER A 161 12.26 14.33 -5.79
CA SER A 161 10.94 14.98 -5.74
C SER A 161 10.67 15.57 -4.37
N VAL A 162 10.91 14.82 -3.28
CA VAL A 162 10.77 15.32 -1.91
C VAL A 162 11.69 16.53 -1.65
N ARG A 163 12.97 16.44 -2.05
CA ARG A 163 13.93 17.54 -1.90
C ARG A 163 13.54 18.80 -2.67
N ALA A 164 12.98 18.64 -3.86
CA ALA A 164 12.53 19.76 -4.69
C ALA A 164 11.29 20.43 -4.11
N ALA A 165 10.43 19.68 -3.40
CA ALA A 165 9.22 20.19 -2.77
C ALA A 165 9.50 21.02 -1.51
N GLY A 166 10.55 20.69 -0.73
CA GLY A 166 10.88 21.41 0.50
C GLY A 166 11.78 20.66 1.46
N ASP A 167 11.87 21.17 2.67
CA ASP A 167 12.66 20.57 3.76
C ASP A 167 11.77 19.56 4.54
N TYR A 168 11.52 18.42 3.93
CA TYR A 168 10.75 17.32 4.52
C TYR A 168 11.64 16.18 4.99
N GLY A 169 11.30 15.56 6.12
CA GLY A 169 11.92 14.32 6.58
C GLY A 169 11.48 13.15 5.69
N LEU A 170 12.39 12.51 4.97
CA LEU A 170 12.12 11.30 4.20
C LEU A 170 12.46 10.07 5.04
N ILE A 171 11.44 9.25 5.36
CA ILE A 171 11.60 8.06 6.20
C ILE A 171 12.48 7.02 5.48
N ARG A 172 13.36 6.35 6.24
CA ARG A 172 14.33 5.40 5.71
C ARG A 172 14.20 4.00 6.28
N GLU A 173 13.60 3.89 7.45
CA GLU A 173 13.44 2.65 8.22
C GLU A 173 12.36 1.75 7.63
N TYR A 174 11.41 2.33 6.90
CA TYR A 174 10.32 1.64 6.20
C TYR A 174 10.46 1.87 4.69
N THR A 175 10.17 0.82 3.93
CA THR A 175 10.44 0.80 2.49
C THR A 175 9.35 0.04 1.76
N GLY A 176 9.13 0.36 0.52
CA GLY A 176 8.34 -0.44 -0.39
C GLY A 176 8.94 -1.83 -0.62
N HIS A 177 8.22 -2.65 -1.35
CA HIS A 177 8.54 -4.07 -1.48
C HIS A 177 8.05 -4.64 -2.82
N GLY A 178 8.55 -5.82 -3.17
CA GLY A 178 7.90 -6.67 -4.17
C GLY A 178 6.57 -7.19 -3.64
N ILE A 179 5.60 -7.42 -4.51
CA ILE A 179 4.26 -7.89 -4.13
C ILE A 179 3.73 -8.88 -5.16
N GLY A 180 2.85 -9.79 -4.74
CA GLY A 180 2.28 -10.80 -5.62
C GLY A 180 1.40 -11.80 -4.90
N THR A 181 1.83 -13.06 -4.84
CA THR A 181 1.17 -14.12 -4.05
C THR A 181 1.43 -14.01 -2.55
N THR A 182 2.36 -13.14 -2.17
CA THR A 182 2.63 -12.74 -0.79
C THR A 182 2.66 -11.21 -0.75
N MET A 183 2.30 -10.60 0.38
CA MET A 183 2.28 -9.16 0.52
C MET A 183 3.69 -8.58 0.41
N HIS A 184 4.60 -8.96 1.28
CA HIS A 184 5.99 -8.50 1.25
C HIS A 184 6.91 -9.53 0.57
N MET A 185 7.48 -9.14 -0.56
CA MET A 185 8.39 -9.95 -1.37
C MET A 185 9.66 -9.17 -1.73
N GLU A 186 10.64 -9.86 -2.28
CA GLU A 186 11.79 -9.22 -2.93
C GLU A 186 11.37 -8.48 -4.23
N PRO A 187 11.99 -7.36 -4.55
CA PRO A 187 13.02 -6.66 -3.79
C PRO A 187 12.43 -5.66 -2.78
N PRO A 188 13.16 -5.26 -1.73
CA PRO A 188 12.83 -4.04 -0.98
C PRO A 188 12.98 -2.82 -1.90
N VAL A 189 12.11 -1.83 -1.75
CA VAL A 189 12.02 -0.62 -2.59
C VAL A 189 12.25 0.62 -1.72
N PRO A 190 13.50 0.99 -1.41
CA PRO A 190 13.78 2.17 -0.61
C PRO A 190 13.29 3.46 -1.30
N ASN A 191 12.85 4.43 -0.49
CA ASN A 191 12.42 5.74 -0.96
C ASN A 191 13.59 6.72 -1.20
N TYR A 192 14.83 6.26 -1.07
CA TYR A 192 16.05 7.06 -1.19
C TYR A 192 17.20 6.21 -1.76
N GLY A 193 18.19 6.86 -2.29
CA GLY A 193 19.42 6.20 -2.73
C GLY A 193 19.98 6.77 -4.03
N PRO A 194 21.18 6.32 -4.42
CA PRO A 194 21.82 6.75 -5.65
C PRO A 194 21.17 6.10 -6.88
N PRO A 195 21.05 6.83 -8.01
CA PRO A 195 20.54 6.27 -9.26
C PRO A 195 21.47 5.20 -9.82
N GLY A 196 20.96 4.35 -10.70
CA GLY A 196 21.71 3.30 -11.38
C GLY A 196 22.18 2.16 -10.47
N ARG A 197 21.60 1.98 -9.29
CA ARG A 197 21.92 0.93 -8.31
C ARG A 197 20.77 -0.05 -8.11
N GLY A 198 21.05 -1.14 -7.42
CA GLY A 198 20.07 -2.19 -7.11
C GLY A 198 19.76 -3.11 -8.30
N PRO A 199 18.73 -3.95 -8.16
CA PRO A 199 18.30 -4.88 -9.20
C PRO A 199 17.88 -4.16 -10.49
N LEU A 200 18.14 -4.82 -11.61
CA LEU A 200 17.60 -4.38 -12.91
C LEU A 200 16.10 -4.64 -12.92
N LEU A 201 15.33 -3.62 -13.23
CA LEU A 201 13.90 -3.73 -13.40
C LEU A 201 13.56 -4.47 -14.71
N ARG A 202 12.63 -5.41 -14.62
CA ARG A 202 12.23 -6.27 -15.74
C ARG A 202 10.73 -6.34 -15.82
N SER A 203 10.21 -6.51 -17.02
CA SER A 203 8.80 -6.88 -17.21
C SER A 203 8.45 -8.12 -16.40
N GLY A 204 7.29 -8.12 -15.79
CA GLY A 204 6.82 -9.18 -14.90
C GLY A 204 7.09 -8.91 -13.41
N MET A 205 7.87 -7.92 -13.05
CA MET A 205 7.97 -7.47 -11.65
C MET A 205 6.72 -6.71 -11.24
N ALA A 206 6.31 -6.85 -9.96
CA ALA A 206 5.34 -5.99 -9.31
C ALA A 206 5.94 -5.42 -8.03
N LEU A 207 5.74 -4.13 -7.80
CA LEU A 207 6.32 -3.38 -6.69
C LEU A 207 5.24 -2.57 -5.98
N ALA A 208 5.27 -2.55 -4.65
CA ALA A 208 4.68 -1.50 -3.84
C ALA A 208 5.71 -0.36 -3.74
N ILE A 209 5.31 0.83 -4.13
CA ILE A 209 6.13 2.06 -4.03
C ILE A 209 5.40 2.97 -3.08
N GLU A 210 6.02 3.31 -1.94
CA GLU A 210 5.33 3.87 -0.78
C GLU A 210 6.17 4.92 -0.04
N PRO A 211 6.36 6.13 -0.59
CA PRO A 211 7.02 7.19 0.14
C PRO A 211 6.26 7.59 1.41
N MET A 212 7.03 7.78 2.48
CA MET A 212 6.60 8.33 3.75
C MET A 212 7.44 9.54 4.06
N ILE A 213 6.81 10.70 4.23
CA ILE A 213 7.50 11.96 4.54
C ILE A 213 6.89 12.68 5.73
N THR A 214 7.65 13.56 6.35
CA THR A 214 7.25 14.30 7.55
C THR A 214 7.54 15.79 7.39
N ARG A 215 6.81 16.64 8.11
CA ARG A 215 7.09 18.09 8.19
C ARG A 215 8.34 18.43 9.00
N GLY A 216 8.90 17.46 9.69
CA GLY A 216 10.07 17.61 10.55
C GLY A 216 11.18 16.64 10.20
N GLY A 217 11.84 16.11 11.24
CA GLY A 217 12.93 15.16 11.10
C GLY A 217 12.46 13.78 10.65
N ARG A 218 13.37 13.00 10.06
CA ARG A 218 13.09 11.65 9.54
C ARG A 218 13.10 10.52 10.58
N HIS A 219 13.39 10.83 11.84
CA HIS A 219 13.55 9.80 12.88
C HIS A 219 12.19 9.31 13.37
N THR A 220 12.09 8.01 13.58
CA THR A 220 10.88 7.31 13.96
C THR A 220 10.98 6.70 15.36
N VAL A 221 9.82 6.47 15.98
CA VAL A 221 9.67 5.73 17.23
C VAL A 221 8.52 4.76 17.08
N GLU A 222 8.74 3.47 17.39
CA GLU A 222 7.68 2.48 17.49
C GLU A 222 7.03 2.58 18.88
N LEU A 223 5.70 2.59 18.92
CA LEU A 223 4.95 2.68 20.16
C LEU A 223 4.88 1.33 20.89
N ALA A 224 4.44 1.37 22.15
CA ALA A 224 4.36 0.20 23.02
C ALA A 224 3.34 -0.87 22.54
N ASP A 225 2.47 -0.55 21.59
CA ASP A 225 1.58 -1.51 20.96
C ASP A 225 2.32 -2.47 19.99
N GLY A 226 3.60 -2.18 19.68
CA GLY A 226 4.46 -2.99 18.83
C GLY A 226 4.14 -2.89 17.34
N TRP A 227 3.39 -1.84 16.92
CA TRP A 227 2.99 -1.61 15.53
C TRP A 227 3.07 -0.14 15.12
N THR A 228 2.38 0.74 15.86
CA THR A 228 2.26 2.15 15.48
C THR A 228 3.61 2.83 15.47
N VAL A 229 3.98 3.41 14.35
CA VAL A 229 5.22 4.15 14.14
C VAL A 229 4.91 5.64 14.06
N VAL A 230 5.58 6.43 14.92
CA VAL A 230 5.38 7.88 15.00
C VAL A 230 6.67 8.63 14.68
N THR A 231 6.53 9.91 14.31
CA THR A 231 7.68 10.82 14.20
C THR A 231 8.28 11.09 15.58
N ALA A 232 9.61 11.08 15.69
CA ALA A 232 10.29 11.30 16.98
C ALA A 232 10.13 12.73 17.53
N ASP A 233 9.79 13.69 16.66
CA ASP A 233 9.62 15.11 16.99
C ASP A 233 8.16 15.56 17.08
N GLY A 234 7.20 14.67 16.88
CA GLY A 234 5.77 14.95 16.90
C GLY A 234 5.27 15.71 15.66
N SER A 235 6.08 15.82 14.60
CA SER A 235 5.68 16.48 13.37
C SER A 235 4.67 15.62 12.57
N ARG A 236 3.87 16.29 11.72
CA ARG A 236 2.91 15.65 10.83
C ARG A 236 3.60 14.74 9.81
N ALA A 237 2.97 13.62 9.47
CA ALA A 237 3.44 12.68 8.47
C ALA A 237 2.40 12.47 7.34
N ALA A 238 2.88 12.04 6.19
CA ALA A 238 2.07 11.60 5.05
C ALA A 238 2.64 10.30 4.49
N HIS A 239 1.75 9.44 4.03
CA HIS A 239 2.05 8.18 3.36
C HIS A 239 1.14 8.01 2.14
N PHE A 240 1.73 7.79 0.99
CA PHE A 240 1.03 7.41 -0.24
C PHE A 240 1.67 6.19 -0.85
N GLU A 241 0.87 5.31 -1.42
CA GLU A 241 1.36 4.06 -1.98
C GLU A 241 0.52 3.59 -3.16
N HIS A 242 1.18 2.91 -4.09
CA HIS A 242 0.54 2.11 -5.13
C HIS A 242 1.27 0.81 -5.42
N THR A 243 0.50 -0.25 -5.73
CA THR A 243 0.99 -1.46 -6.40
C THR A 243 1.14 -1.20 -7.88
N VAL A 244 2.35 -1.42 -8.40
CA VAL A 244 2.73 -1.14 -9.79
C VAL A 244 3.26 -2.39 -10.48
N ALA A 245 2.65 -2.78 -11.59
CA ALA A 245 3.16 -3.81 -12.48
C ALA A 245 4.13 -3.20 -13.51
N LEU A 246 5.28 -3.83 -13.71
CA LEU A 246 6.23 -3.47 -14.74
C LEU A 246 5.91 -4.26 -16.02
N THR A 247 5.33 -3.59 -17.01
CA THR A 247 4.99 -4.18 -18.30
C THR A 247 6.05 -3.83 -19.37
N PRO A 248 6.12 -4.53 -20.51
CA PRO A 248 7.01 -4.16 -21.61
C PRO A 248 6.83 -2.70 -22.06
N GLU A 249 5.65 -2.18 -21.83
CA GLU A 249 5.21 -0.86 -22.25
C GLU A 249 5.46 0.22 -21.17
N GLY A 250 5.79 -0.15 -19.97
CA GLY A 250 6.01 0.75 -18.85
C GLY A 250 5.23 0.37 -17.58
N PRO A 251 5.18 1.26 -16.60
CA PRO A 251 4.46 1.01 -15.36
C PRO A 251 2.94 1.00 -15.58
N TRP A 252 2.27 0.01 -15.00
CA TRP A 252 0.83 -0.08 -14.91
C TRP A 252 0.42 -0.10 -13.45
N VAL A 253 -0.29 0.94 -13.00
CA VAL A 253 -0.68 1.09 -11.59
C VAL A 253 -1.93 0.25 -11.32
N LEU A 254 -1.73 -0.88 -10.65
CA LEU A 254 -2.79 -1.87 -10.42
C LEU A 254 -3.84 -1.40 -9.41
N THR A 255 -3.52 -0.46 -8.55
CA THR A 255 -4.37 0.11 -7.51
C THR A 255 -4.91 1.52 -7.85
N ALA A 256 -4.75 2.00 -9.08
CA ALA A 256 -5.40 3.21 -9.58
C ALA A 256 -6.50 2.84 -10.59
N GLU A 257 -7.73 3.36 -10.46
CA GLU A 257 -8.88 2.99 -11.31
C GLU A 257 -8.59 3.17 -12.81
N ASP A 258 -7.84 4.22 -13.18
CA ASP A 258 -7.43 4.51 -14.56
C ASP A 258 -6.11 3.84 -14.98
N GLY A 259 -5.51 3.02 -14.10
CA GLY A 259 -4.20 2.39 -14.32
C GLY A 259 -3.01 3.36 -14.22
N GLY A 260 -3.22 4.55 -13.69
CA GLY A 260 -2.22 5.62 -13.54
C GLY A 260 -2.15 6.60 -14.73
N LYS A 261 -3.10 6.54 -15.66
CA LYS A 261 -3.09 7.36 -16.89
C LYS A 261 -3.12 8.86 -16.62
N SER A 262 -3.79 9.30 -15.56
CA SER A 262 -3.91 10.73 -15.21
C SER A 262 -2.60 11.36 -14.74
N TYR A 263 -1.65 10.56 -14.28
CA TYR A 263 -0.40 11.04 -13.66
C TYR A 263 0.85 10.69 -14.46
N LEU A 264 0.79 9.64 -15.30
CA LEU A 264 1.94 9.19 -16.05
C LEU A 264 2.01 9.87 -17.42
N PRO A 265 3.21 10.23 -17.94
CA PRO A 265 3.34 10.83 -19.26
C PRO A 265 2.89 9.85 -20.35
N GLU A 266 2.34 10.38 -21.45
CA GLU A 266 1.75 9.60 -22.55
C GLU A 266 2.60 8.42 -23.08
N ARG A 267 3.94 8.51 -23.01
CA ARG A 267 4.84 7.42 -23.41
C ARG A 267 4.81 6.22 -22.47
N ALA A 268 4.46 6.44 -21.18
CA ALA A 268 4.27 5.36 -20.21
C ALA A 268 2.85 4.74 -20.30
N VAL A 269 1.91 5.46 -20.95
CA VAL A 269 0.48 5.09 -21.04
C VAL A 269 0.13 4.35 -22.31
N LEU A 270 0.86 4.54 -23.43
CA LEU A 270 0.53 4.00 -24.75
C LEU A 270 0.29 2.48 -24.82
N ALA A 271 0.69 1.81 -23.81
CA ALA A 271 0.62 0.39 -23.75
C ALA A 271 -0.55 -0.20 -22.97
N VAL A 272 -1.12 0.56 -22.06
CA VAL A 272 -2.33 0.15 -21.30
C VAL A 272 -3.56 0.22 -22.23
N SER A 273 -3.58 1.19 -23.16
CA SER A 273 -4.69 1.38 -24.12
C SER A 273 -4.92 0.19 -25.08
N ALA A 274 -3.89 -0.64 -25.32
CA ALA A 274 -4.00 -1.78 -26.23
C ALA A 274 -4.72 -3.01 -25.62
N ARG A 275 -4.97 -3.01 -24.30
CA ARG A 275 -5.56 -4.15 -23.60
C ARG A 275 -7.07 -4.04 -23.35
N GLY A 276 -7.73 -2.99 -23.82
CA GLY A 276 -9.20 -2.88 -23.84
C GLY A 276 -9.84 -2.92 -22.44
N ASP A 277 -9.34 -2.10 -21.51
CA ASP A 277 -9.96 -1.89 -20.20
C ASP A 277 -11.34 -1.23 -20.37
N ALA A 278 -12.37 -2.04 -20.63
CA ALA A 278 -13.73 -1.67 -20.27
C ALA A 278 -13.82 -1.77 -18.74
N PRO A 279 -14.36 -0.76 -18.04
CA PRO A 279 -14.59 -0.87 -16.61
C PRO A 279 -15.45 -2.11 -16.35
N PRO A 280 -15.13 -2.92 -15.32
CA PRO A 280 -15.99 -4.03 -14.93
C PRO A 280 -17.39 -3.48 -14.66
N GLU A 281 -18.42 -4.11 -15.23
CA GLU A 281 -19.79 -3.78 -14.87
C GLU A 281 -19.93 -3.91 -13.33
N PRO A 282 -20.58 -2.95 -12.67
CA PRO A 282 -20.78 -3.03 -11.22
C PRO A 282 -21.47 -4.35 -10.89
N PRO A 283 -21.07 -5.03 -9.80
CA PRO A 283 -21.65 -6.31 -9.42
C PRO A 283 -23.16 -6.14 -9.28
N VAL A 284 -23.92 -6.91 -10.07
CA VAL A 284 -25.39 -6.90 -10.03
C VAL A 284 -25.81 -7.36 -8.64
N SER A 285 -26.47 -6.48 -7.91
CA SER A 285 -27.00 -6.74 -6.57
C SER A 285 -27.84 -8.03 -6.53
N PRO A 286 -27.65 -8.96 -5.57
CA PRO A 286 -28.39 -10.22 -5.50
C PRO A 286 -29.82 -10.09 -4.96
N LEU A 287 -30.46 -8.94 -5.09
CA LEU A 287 -31.81 -8.69 -4.56
C LEU A 287 -32.91 -8.84 -5.62
N GLN A 288 -32.92 -9.93 -6.39
CA GLN A 288 -34.16 -10.41 -7.06
C GLN A 288 -34.02 -11.88 -7.48
N ARG A 289 -34.04 -12.81 -6.52
CA ARG A 289 -34.56 -14.16 -6.75
C ARG A 289 -35.30 -14.62 -5.52
N SER A 290 -36.61 -14.70 -5.64
CA SER A 290 -37.53 -15.31 -4.66
C SER A 290 -37.18 -16.81 -4.46
N PRO A 291 -37.49 -17.37 -3.27
CA PRO A 291 -37.06 -18.71 -2.88
C PRO A 291 -37.93 -19.79 -3.51
N LYS A 292 -37.34 -20.85 -4.05
CA LYS A 292 -38.00 -22.15 -4.18
C LYS A 292 -37.38 -23.12 -3.17
N HIS A 293 -38.25 -23.60 -2.27
CA HIS A 293 -38.01 -24.66 -1.30
C HIS A 293 -37.39 -25.92 -1.91
N HIS A 294 -36.41 -26.54 -1.26
CA HIS A 294 -36.53 -27.95 -0.83
C HIS A 294 -35.45 -28.28 0.22
N ALA A 295 -35.90 -29.05 1.17
CA ALA A 295 -35.27 -29.45 2.42
C ALA A 295 -34.29 -30.61 2.26
N THR A 296 -33.57 -30.84 3.36
CA THR A 296 -32.97 -32.05 3.92
C THR A 296 -31.47 -32.27 3.73
N GLY A 297 -30.73 -32.19 4.83
CA GLY A 297 -30.08 -33.35 5.36
C GLY A 297 -28.61 -33.23 5.77
N ARG A 298 -28.38 -33.25 7.08
CA ARG A 298 -27.23 -33.82 7.80
C ARG A 298 -25.90 -33.02 7.90
N ALA A 299 -25.68 -32.65 9.16
CA ALA A 299 -24.40 -32.29 9.77
C ALA A 299 -23.42 -33.50 9.81
N THR A 300 -22.17 -33.21 9.57
CA THR A 300 -21.07 -34.02 10.12
C THR A 300 -19.93 -33.10 10.55
N ALA A 301 -19.65 -33.16 11.85
CA ALA A 301 -18.53 -32.48 12.49
C ALA A 301 -17.21 -33.16 12.07
N LEU A 302 -16.17 -32.37 11.84
CA LEU A 302 -14.78 -32.84 11.84
C LEU A 302 -13.87 -31.90 12.62
N HIS A 303 -13.23 -32.52 13.54
CA HIS A 303 -12.27 -32.11 14.55
C HIS A 303 -11.16 -31.16 14.07
N GLY A 304 -10.82 -30.27 15.02
CA GLY A 304 -9.66 -29.40 14.98
C GLY A 304 -8.31 -30.11 14.92
N ARG A 305 -7.36 -29.44 14.31
CA ARG A 305 -5.94 -29.66 14.56
C ARG A 305 -5.32 -28.32 14.90
N GLU A 306 -4.81 -28.23 16.12
CA GLU A 306 -3.92 -27.18 16.58
C GLU A 306 -2.69 -27.13 15.68
N ILE A 307 -2.37 -25.94 15.18
CA ILE A 307 -1.08 -25.66 14.55
C ILE A 307 -0.30 -24.79 15.54
N ALA A 308 0.81 -25.34 15.97
CA ALA A 308 1.76 -24.72 16.90
C ALA A 308 2.30 -23.40 16.35
N ALA A 309 2.34 -22.40 17.21
CA ALA A 309 2.94 -21.10 16.96
C ALA A 309 4.46 -21.24 16.74
N SER A 310 4.94 -20.69 15.63
CA SER A 310 6.36 -20.48 15.35
C SER A 310 6.76 -19.04 15.79
N PRO A 311 7.99 -18.82 16.25
CA PRO A 311 8.35 -17.58 16.93
C PRO A 311 8.47 -16.39 15.96
N ARG A 312 8.08 -15.26 16.49
CA ARG A 312 8.06 -13.89 15.91
C ARG A 312 9.35 -13.56 15.17
N GLY A 313 9.23 -13.30 13.86
CA GLY A 313 10.21 -12.54 13.10
C GLY A 313 9.73 -11.10 13.00
N ALA A 314 10.58 -10.16 13.37
CA ALA A 314 10.31 -8.74 13.28
C ALA A 314 10.09 -8.28 11.83
N PRO A 315 9.30 -7.22 11.60
CA PRO A 315 9.19 -6.60 10.29
C PRO A 315 10.57 -6.11 9.81
N TYR A 316 10.74 -6.07 8.52
CA TYR A 316 11.98 -5.85 7.80
C TYR A 316 12.61 -4.49 8.15
N ALA A 317 13.52 -4.45 9.13
CA ALA A 317 14.50 -3.40 9.26
C ALA A 317 15.73 -3.84 8.45
N GLY A 318 15.91 -3.26 7.27
CA GLY A 318 17.10 -3.52 6.46
C GLY A 318 18.30 -2.83 7.07
N ASP A 319 19.26 -3.60 7.63
CA ASP A 319 20.60 -3.10 7.95
C ASP A 319 21.29 -2.62 6.66
N LEU A 320 21.33 -1.32 6.46
CA LEU A 320 22.10 -0.63 5.44
C LEU A 320 23.07 0.39 6.08
N ASP A 321 23.80 -0.02 7.12
CA ASP A 321 24.91 0.76 7.65
C ASP A 321 26.18 0.44 6.86
N GLY A 322 26.51 1.33 5.91
CA GLY A 322 27.86 1.53 5.41
C GLY A 322 28.39 2.86 5.97
N PRO A 323 29.69 2.98 6.32
CA PRO A 323 30.20 4.12 7.07
C PRO A 323 30.18 5.42 6.24
N ASP A 324 29.60 6.45 6.81
CA ASP A 324 29.74 7.84 6.37
C ASP A 324 31.22 8.23 6.41
N ALA A 325 31.78 8.52 5.23
CA ALA A 325 33.00 9.28 5.10
C ALA A 325 32.64 10.74 4.79
N ARG A 326 32.80 11.59 5.82
CA ARG A 326 33.04 13.04 5.89
C ARG A 326 32.54 13.92 4.75
#